data_627748ddca5e74032b8941f1761bcf54
#
_entry.id   627748ddca5e74032b8941f1761bcf54
#
_cell.length_a   1.000
_cell.length_b   1.000
_cell.length_c   1.000
_cell.angle_alpha   90.00
_cell.angle_beta   90.00
_cell.angle_gamma   90.00
#
_symmetry.space_group_name_H-M   'P 1'
#
loop_
_entity.id
_entity.type
_entity.pdbx_description
1 polymer ?
#
loop_
_entity_poly.entity_id
_entity_poly.type
_entity_poly.pdbx_seq_one_letter_code
_entity_poly.pdbx_strand_id
1 'polypeptide(L)'
;MRVCVVGSGGREHALADVLGRDAEVVVTPGNPGIPGSVAAPPHEIEADLFVIGPEVPLVGGLADRLRERGGLVFGPGADGAMLEGSKAWMKAVLCEAGVPTARYGAFTEEAPALAFLDEMEDLFVVKTDGLAAGKGVLVTGDRSEAVDAVRGCLSGEAFGEAGRRVVIEEGLTGPELSVLAICDGGRAVRGAGADSLLPGRFGSRRRVASNRAPTAMTT
;
A
#
# COMPACT_ATOMS: atom_id res chain seq x y z
N MET A 1 -27.15 13.91 -1.48
CA MET A 1 -25.74 13.94 -1.01
C MET A 1 -24.85 14.00 -2.24
N ARG A 2 -23.87 14.87 -2.25
CA ARG A 2 -22.88 14.99 -3.32
C ARG A 2 -21.54 14.42 -2.84
N VAL A 3 -20.98 13.48 -3.60
CA VAL A 3 -19.74 12.77 -3.25
C VAL A 3 -18.66 13.11 -4.27
N CYS A 4 -17.50 13.52 -3.80
CA CYS A 4 -16.31 13.70 -4.63
C CYS A 4 -15.38 12.49 -4.48
N VAL A 5 -15.21 11.70 -5.54
CA VAL A 5 -14.22 10.61 -5.60
C VAL A 5 -12.92 11.16 -6.17
N VAL A 6 -11.84 11.05 -5.40
CA VAL A 6 -10.52 11.52 -5.83
C VAL A 6 -9.71 10.35 -6.38
N GLY A 7 -9.25 10.50 -7.63
CA GLY A 7 -8.44 9.55 -8.35
C GLY A 7 -8.86 9.39 -9.81
N SER A 8 -8.24 8.47 -10.53
CA SER A 8 -8.45 8.31 -11.99
C SER A 8 -8.37 6.87 -12.48
N GLY A 9 -8.24 5.90 -11.59
CA GLY A 9 -8.08 4.49 -11.91
C GLY A 9 -9.39 3.69 -11.94
N GLY A 10 -9.26 2.38 -12.19
CA GLY A 10 -10.41 1.46 -12.19
C GLY A 10 -11.07 1.31 -10.83
N ARG A 11 -10.32 1.48 -9.73
CA ARG A 11 -10.85 1.49 -8.36
C ARG A 11 -11.81 2.68 -8.17
N GLU A 12 -11.39 3.86 -8.58
CA GLU A 12 -12.20 5.08 -8.48
C GLU A 12 -13.41 5.04 -9.42
N HIS A 13 -13.28 4.42 -10.59
CA HIS A 13 -14.42 4.17 -11.48
C HIS A 13 -15.46 3.27 -10.80
N ALA A 14 -15.04 2.16 -10.20
CA ALA A 14 -15.93 1.25 -9.48
C ALA A 14 -16.60 1.93 -8.27
N LEU A 15 -15.86 2.75 -7.53
CA LEU A 15 -16.41 3.56 -6.43
C LEU A 15 -17.47 4.55 -6.95
N ALA A 16 -17.20 5.22 -8.04
CA ALA A 16 -18.14 6.18 -8.65
C ALA A 16 -19.42 5.48 -9.12
N ASP A 17 -19.33 4.30 -9.74
CA ASP A 17 -20.50 3.52 -10.18
C ASP A 17 -21.37 3.11 -8.99
N VAL A 18 -20.75 2.57 -7.93
CA VAL A 18 -21.50 2.12 -6.76
C VAL A 18 -22.14 3.26 -5.99
N LEU A 19 -21.39 4.33 -5.74
CA LEU A 19 -21.88 5.52 -5.01
C LEU A 19 -22.92 6.30 -5.81
N GLY A 20 -22.80 6.31 -7.14
CA GLY A 20 -23.72 6.97 -8.04
C GLY A 20 -25.13 6.39 -8.08
N ARG A 21 -25.37 5.24 -7.44
CA ARG A 21 -26.72 4.64 -7.28
C ARG A 21 -27.60 5.43 -6.31
N ASP A 22 -26.96 6.07 -5.32
CA ASP A 22 -27.67 6.73 -4.20
C ASP A 22 -27.23 8.19 -4.00
N ALA A 23 -26.23 8.68 -4.75
CA ALA A 23 -25.66 10.01 -4.60
C ALA A 23 -25.29 10.64 -5.96
N GLU A 24 -25.20 11.96 -6.00
CA GLU A 24 -24.54 12.67 -7.07
C GLU A 24 -23.02 12.49 -6.93
N VAL A 25 -22.34 11.98 -7.96
CA VAL A 25 -20.89 11.71 -7.89
C VAL A 25 -20.14 12.59 -8.88
N VAL A 26 -19.08 13.21 -8.37
CA VAL A 26 -18.05 13.91 -9.15
C VAL A 26 -16.73 13.19 -8.96
N VAL A 27 -15.96 12.98 -10.02
CA VAL A 27 -14.65 12.31 -9.94
C VAL A 27 -13.54 13.26 -10.33
N THR A 28 -12.48 13.37 -9.52
CA THR A 28 -11.38 14.29 -9.83
C THR A 28 -10.00 13.64 -9.61
N PRO A 29 -9.04 13.80 -10.55
CA PRO A 29 -9.22 14.37 -11.88
C PRO A 29 -10.03 13.47 -12.80
N GLY A 30 -10.28 12.21 -12.40
CA GLY A 30 -10.95 11.22 -13.23
C GLY A 30 -10.19 10.92 -14.51
N ASN A 31 -10.90 10.40 -15.49
CA ASN A 31 -10.42 10.20 -16.85
C ASN A 31 -11.63 10.17 -17.81
N PRO A 32 -11.43 10.23 -19.14
CA PRO A 32 -12.54 10.27 -20.10
C PRO A 32 -13.50 9.06 -20.07
N GLY A 33 -13.08 7.93 -19.48
CA GLY A 33 -13.91 6.73 -19.34
C GLY A 33 -14.73 6.69 -18.04
N ILE A 34 -14.55 7.65 -17.14
CA ILE A 34 -15.29 7.70 -15.87
C ILE A 34 -16.34 8.82 -15.95
N PRO A 35 -17.65 8.51 -15.90
CA PRO A 35 -18.70 9.53 -15.85
C PRO A 35 -18.52 10.48 -14.66
N GLY A 36 -18.82 11.77 -14.85
CA GLY A 36 -18.68 12.77 -13.80
C GLY A 36 -17.25 13.26 -13.55
N SER A 37 -16.29 12.91 -14.43
CA SER A 37 -14.90 13.39 -14.33
C SER A 37 -14.80 14.90 -14.59
N VAL A 38 -14.07 15.59 -13.69
CA VAL A 38 -13.79 17.03 -13.79
C VAL A 38 -12.31 17.29 -13.51
N ALA A 39 -11.69 18.12 -14.34
CA ALA A 39 -10.27 18.50 -14.17
C ALA A 39 -10.16 19.71 -13.24
N ALA A 40 -10.53 19.53 -11.96
CA ALA A 40 -10.42 20.55 -10.92
C ALA A 40 -9.72 19.99 -9.68
N PRO A 41 -8.96 20.78 -8.93
CA PRO A 41 -8.40 20.33 -7.66
C PRO A 41 -9.51 19.92 -6.67
N PRO A 42 -9.32 18.87 -5.85
CA PRO A 42 -10.36 18.41 -4.91
C PRO A 42 -10.88 19.51 -3.97
N HIS A 43 -10.01 20.42 -3.57
CA HIS A 43 -10.37 21.51 -2.66
C HIS A 43 -11.19 22.65 -3.30
N GLU A 44 -11.38 22.64 -4.59
CA GLU A 44 -12.27 23.55 -5.33
C GLU A 44 -13.65 22.93 -5.60
N ILE A 45 -13.82 21.65 -5.28
CA ILE A 45 -15.08 20.92 -5.49
C ILE A 45 -15.93 21.01 -4.22
N GLU A 46 -17.15 21.51 -4.34
CA GLU A 46 -18.13 21.42 -3.27
C GLU A 46 -18.71 20.00 -3.21
N ALA A 47 -18.55 19.33 -2.07
CA ALA A 47 -19.07 17.99 -1.82
C ALA A 47 -19.37 17.78 -0.33
N ASP A 48 -20.39 16.96 -0.06
CA ASP A 48 -20.73 16.54 1.31
C ASP A 48 -19.74 15.52 1.85
N LEU A 49 -19.14 14.71 0.97
CA LEU A 49 -18.18 13.67 1.29
C LEU A 49 -17.09 13.57 0.22
N PHE A 50 -15.84 13.48 0.67
CA PHE A 50 -14.70 13.17 -0.18
C PHE A 50 -14.28 11.71 0.04
N VAL A 51 -14.10 10.94 -1.03
CA VAL A 51 -13.60 9.56 -1.01
C VAL A 51 -12.28 9.54 -1.77
N ILE A 52 -11.18 9.33 -1.07
CA ILE A 52 -9.83 9.36 -1.68
C ILE A 52 -9.40 7.93 -2.00
N GLY A 53 -9.30 7.61 -3.28
CA GLY A 53 -8.96 6.28 -3.77
C GLY A 53 -7.46 5.96 -3.71
N PRO A 54 -6.56 6.78 -4.30
CA PRO A 54 -5.15 6.47 -4.38
C PRO A 54 -4.38 6.86 -3.11
N GLU A 55 -3.31 6.14 -2.83
CA GLU A 55 -2.44 6.33 -1.68
C GLU A 55 -1.56 7.58 -1.76
N VAL A 56 -1.13 7.97 -2.96
CA VAL A 56 -0.24 9.13 -3.15
C VAL A 56 -0.81 10.42 -2.55
N PRO A 57 -2.03 10.86 -2.88
CA PRO A 57 -2.60 12.06 -2.27
C PRO A 57 -2.88 11.90 -0.77
N LEU A 58 -3.14 10.68 -0.26
CA LEU A 58 -3.31 10.43 1.17
C LEU A 58 -1.99 10.64 1.92
N VAL A 59 -0.90 10.02 1.45
CA VAL A 59 0.45 10.23 1.99
C VAL A 59 0.86 11.70 1.91
N GLY A 60 0.44 12.41 0.84
CA GLY A 60 0.62 13.84 0.68
C GLY A 60 -0.29 14.72 1.55
N GLY A 61 -1.08 14.15 2.47
CA GLY A 61 -1.91 14.88 3.44
C GLY A 61 -3.18 15.53 2.84
N LEU A 62 -3.68 15.04 1.72
CA LEU A 62 -4.90 15.61 1.12
C LEU A 62 -6.11 15.47 2.06
N ALA A 63 -6.25 14.32 2.74
CA ALA A 63 -7.34 14.09 3.67
C ALA A 63 -7.35 15.09 4.82
N ASP A 64 -6.16 15.38 5.36
CA ASP A 64 -5.99 16.32 6.47
C ASP A 64 -6.37 17.73 6.04
N ARG A 65 -5.85 18.19 4.90
CA ARG A 65 -6.21 19.51 4.35
C ARG A 65 -7.69 19.69 4.04
N LEU A 66 -8.38 18.63 3.59
CA LEU A 66 -9.83 18.70 3.34
C LEU A 66 -10.62 18.76 4.65
N ARG A 67 -10.18 18.00 5.68
CA ARG A 67 -10.79 18.05 7.03
C ARG A 67 -10.61 19.39 7.71
N GLU A 68 -9.42 20.01 7.62
CA GLU A 68 -9.15 21.35 8.12
C GLU A 68 -10.07 22.41 7.54
N ARG A 69 -10.61 22.18 6.34
CA ARG A 69 -11.61 23.04 5.67
C ARG A 69 -13.06 22.66 6.00
N GLY A 70 -13.25 21.70 6.92
CA GLY A 70 -14.57 21.24 7.33
C GLY A 70 -15.16 20.13 6.45
N GLY A 71 -14.41 19.60 5.49
CA GLY A 71 -14.85 18.49 4.63
C GLY A 71 -14.94 17.17 5.39
N LEU A 72 -16.01 16.40 5.14
CA LEU A 72 -16.07 15.02 5.56
C LEU A 72 -15.26 14.15 4.58
N VAL A 73 -14.32 13.35 5.10
CA VAL A 73 -13.38 12.60 4.25
C VAL A 73 -13.32 11.13 4.66
N PHE A 74 -13.57 10.24 3.69
CA PHE A 74 -13.27 8.82 3.78
C PHE A 74 -11.87 8.58 3.21
N GLY A 75 -10.93 8.27 4.09
CA GLY A 75 -9.51 8.05 3.84
C GLY A 75 -8.69 8.37 5.10
N PRO A 76 -7.56 7.71 5.35
CA PRO A 76 -6.69 8.03 6.48
C PRO A 76 -6.06 9.42 6.35
N GLY A 77 -5.59 10.00 7.46
CA GLY A 77 -4.65 11.10 7.45
C GLY A 77 -3.28 10.67 6.92
N ALA A 78 -2.38 11.63 6.74
CA ALA A 78 -1.04 11.35 6.22
C ALA A 78 -0.27 10.34 7.07
N ASP A 79 -0.43 10.39 8.39
CA ASP A 79 0.15 9.46 9.36
C ASP A 79 -0.33 8.02 9.13
N GLY A 80 -1.64 7.80 9.06
CA GLY A 80 -2.22 6.49 8.78
C GLY A 80 -1.92 5.98 7.37
N ALA A 81 -1.82 6.88 6.39
CA ALA A 81 -1.47 6.55 5.00
C ALA A 81 -0.02 6.05 4.86
N MET A 82 0.84 6.35 5.83
CA MET A 82 2.21 5.83 5.87
C MET A 82 2.29 4.30 5.98
N LEU A 83 1.24 3.61 6.41
CA LEU A 83 1.15 2.14 6.33
C LEU A 83 1.34 1.62 4.90
N GLU A 84 0.91 2.40 3.90
CA GLU A 84 1.14 2.11 2.48
C GLU A 84 2.34 2.89 1.94
N GLY A 85 2.59 4.08 2.49
CA GLY A 85 3.63 5.01 2.06
C GLY A 85 5.06 4.53 2.31
N SER A 86 5.29 3.75 3.37
CA SER A 86 6.61 3.19 3.71
C SER A 86 6.47 1.79 4.28
N LYS A 87 7.09 0.82 3.62
CA LYS A 87 7.10 -0.59 4.06
C LYS A 87 7.91 -0.77 5.34
N ALA A 88 9.01 -0.03 5.47
CA ALA A 88 9.82 -0.04 6.67
C ALA A 88 9.04 0.52 7.88
N TRP A 89 8.31 1.62 7.69
CA TRP A 89 7.47 2.20 8.73
C TRP A 89 6.32 1.26 9.10
N MET A 90 5.62 0.71 8.11
CA MET A 90 4.56 -0.29 8.34
C MET A 90 5.08 -1.47 9.17
N LYS A 91 6.24 -2.02 8.83
CA LYS A 91 6.84 -3.14 9.57
C LYS A 91 7.16 -2.76 11.02
N ALA A 92 7.68 -1.57 11.26
CA ALA A 92 7.94 -1.07 12.61
C ALA A 92 6.64 -0.99 13.43
N VAL A 93 5.57 -0.43 12.86
CA VAL A 93 4.24 -0.36 13.50
C VAL A 93 3.68 -1.75 13.81
N LEU A 94 3.80 -2.70 12.87
CA LEU A 94 3.35 -4.08 13.09
C LEU A 94 4.12 -4.75 14.24
N CYS A 95 5.44 -4.56 14.31
CA CYS A 95 6.27 -5.09 15.39
C CYS A 95 5.89 -4.46 16.74
N GLU A 96 5.71 -3.14 16.80
CA GLU A 96 5.30 -2.43 18.02
C GLU A 96 3.92 -2.88 18.51
N ALA A 97 3.00 -3.11 17.57
CA ALA A 97 1.65 -3.61 17.87
C ALA A 97 1.59 -5.11 18.16
N GLY A 98 2.71 -5.85 18.10
CA GLY A 98 2.74 -7.30 18.27
C GLY A 98 1.98 -8.08 17.19
N VAL A 99 1.81 -7.49 16.00
CA VAL A 99 1.13 -8.13 14.87
C VAL A 99 2.11 -9.06 14.15
N PRO A 100 1.79 -10.35 13.97
CA PRO A 100 2.64 -11.27 13.24
C PRO A 100 2.93 -10.79 11.82
N THR A 101 4.21 -10.83 11.44
CA THR A 101 4.66 -10.47 10.10
C THR A 101 5.91 -11.29 9.74
N ALA A 102 6.26 -11.36 8.46
CA ALA A 102 7.50 -11.99 8.01
C ALA A 102 8.73 -11.35 8.69
N ARG A 103 9.76 -12.16 9.00
CA ARG A 103 11.07 -11.65 9.43
C ARG A 103 11.54 -10.66 8.37
N TYR A 104 12.03 -9.50 8.79
CA TYR A 104 12.44 -8.44 7.88
C TYR A 104 13.62 -7.64 8.39
N GLY A 105 14.28 -6.95 7.47
CA GLY A 105 15.25 -5.90 7.73
C GLY A 105 15.06 -4.75 6.77
N ALA A 106 15.35 -3.52 7.20
CA ALA A 106 15.29 -2.32 6.37
C ALA A 106 16.69 -1.68 6.33
N PHE A 107 17.22 -1.46 5.14
CA PHE A 107 18.62 -1.08 4.94
C PHE A 107 18.74 0.10 3.99
N THR A 108 19.72 0.97 4.27
CA THR A 108 20.16 2.07 3.40
C THR A 108 21.55 1.85 2.84
N GLU A 109 22.23 0.76 3.25
CA GLU A 109 23.58 0.39 2.84
C GLU A 109 23.61 -1.04 2.34
N GLU A 110 24.45 -1.32 1.33
CA GLU A 110 24.53 -2.63 0.68
C GLU A 110 25.07 -3.72 1.62
N ALA A 111 26.17 -3.45 2.32
CA ALA A 111 26.86 -4.48 3.10
C ALA A 111 25.97 -5.12 4.19
N PRO A 112 25.25 -4.35 5.05
CA PRO A 112 24.32 -4.95 6.01
C PRO A 112 23.10 -5.60 5.35
N ALA A 113 22.63 -5.11 4.20
CA ALA A 113 21.55 -5.74 3.45
C ALA A 113 21.95 -7.12 2.92
N LEU A 114 23.15 -7.27 2.36
CA LEU A 114 23.66 -8.54 1.88
C LEU A 114 23.92 -9.52 3.03
N ALA A 115 24.46 -9.04 4.15
CA ALA A 115 24.64 -9.88 5.35
C ALA A 115 23.30 -10.44 5.85
N PHE A 116 22.23 -9.64 5.80
CA PHE A 116 20.89 -10.10 6.18
C PHE A 116 20.33 -11.14 5.18
N LEU A 117 20.64 -11.02 3.88
CA LEU A 117 20.28 -12.06 2.91
C LEU A 117 20.96 -13.40 3.22
N ASP A 118 22.20 -13.37 3.73
CA ASP A 118 22.95 -14.59 4.10
C ASP A 118 22.38 -15.33 5.30
N GLU A 119 21.54 -14.67 6.10
CA GLU A 119 20.85 -15.27 7.24
C GLU A 119 19.47 -15.87 6.86
N MET A 120 19.07 -15.74 5.59
CA MET A 120 17.78 -16.21 5.09
C MET A 120 17.94 -17.50 4.29
N GLU A 121 16.92 -18.32 4.34
CA GLU A 121 16.81 -19.58 3.60
C GLU A 121 15.64 -19.51 2.59
N ASP A 122 15.71 -20.27 1.52
CA ASP A 122 14.69 -20.63 0.55
C ASP A 122 14.12 -19.50 -0.32
N LEU A 123 13.49 -18.47 0.23
CA LEU A 123 12.75 -17.49 -0.55
C LEU A 123 13.00 -16.08 -0.04
N PHE A 124 13.49 -15.23 -0.93
CA PHE A 124 13.79 -13.83 -0.66
C PHE A 124 12.70 -12.93 -1.20
N VAL A 125 12.29 -11.93 -0.41
CA VAL A 125 11.39 -10.87 -0.86
C VAL A 125 12.10 -9.54 -0.69
N VAL A 126 12.53 -8.94 -1.80
CA VAL A 126 13.22 -7.66 -1.83
C VAL A 126 12.25 -6.59 -2.29
N LYS A 127 12.09 -5.53 -1.50
CA LYS A 127 11.14 -4.44 -1.78
C LYS A 127 11.85 -3.11 -1.69
N THR A 128 11.60 -2.21 -2.64
CA THR A 128 11.91 -0.80 -2.42
C THR A 128 10.97 -0.24 -1.37
N ASP A 129 11.46 0.61 -0.48
CA ASP A 129 10.62 1.36 0.46
C ASP A 129 9.84 2.46 -0.28
N GLY A 130 8.75 2.91 0.18
CA GLY A 130 7.93 3.91 -0.51
C GLY A 130 7.04 3.38 -1.64
N LEU A 131 6.37 4.32 -2.30
CA LEU A 131 5.38 4.05 -3.34
C LEU A 131 6.07 3.78 -4.69
N ALA A 132 5.98 2.56 -5.19
CA ALA A 132 6.60 2.12 -6.45
C ALA A 132 5.59 1.58 -7.48
N ALA A 133 4.31 1.92 -7.35
CA ALA A 133 3.22 1.52 -8.25
C ALA A 133 3.23 0.00 -8.57
N GLY A 134 3.51 -0.83 -7.57
CA GLY A 134 3.55 -2.29 -7.68
C GLY A 134 4.77 -2.88 -8.41
N LYS A 135 5.75 -2.06 -8.79
CA LYS A 135 6.94 -2.50 -9.53
C LYS A 135 8.19 -2.71 -8.67
N GLY A 136 8.16 -2.30 -7.42
CA GLY A 136 9.32 -2.33 -6.52
C GLY A 136 9.40 -3.58 -5.64
N VAL A 137 8.93 -4.74 -6.08
CA VAL A 137 8.96 -6.00 -5.32
C VAL A 137 9.47 -7.13 -6.19
N LEU A 138 10.55 -7.78 -5.75
CA LEU A 138 11.05 -9.04 -6.28
C LEU A 138 10.80 -10.15 -5.27
N VAL A 139 10.31 -11.29 -5.73
CA VAL A 139 10.22 -12.55 -4.97
C VAL A 139 10.99 -13.61 -5.72
N THR A 140 12.04 -14.16 -5.13
CA THR A 140 12.91 -15.12 -5.79
C THR A 140 13.51 -16.13 -4.80
N GLY A 141 13.76 -17.34 -5.26
CA GLY A 141 14.61 -18.32 -4.56
C GLY A 141 16.09 -18.24 -4.94
N ASP A 142 16.45 -17.36 -5.90
CA ASP A 142 17.82 -17.18 -6.34
C ASP A 142 18.47 -16.01 -5.57
N ARG A 143 19.51 -16.36 -4.79
CA ARG A 143 20.27 -15.36 -4.02
C ARG A 143 20.94 -14.31 -4.92
N SER A 144 21.41 -14.69 -6.13
CA SER A 144 22.04 -13.74 -7.04
C SER A 144 21.04 -12.68 -7.53
N GLU A 145 19.84 -13.11 -7.90
CA GLU A 145 18.75 -12.17 -8.25
C GLU A 145 18.38 -11.26 -7.08
N ALA A 146 18.35 -11.79 -5.85
CA ALA A 146 18.06 -10.98 -4.66
C ALA A 146 19.15 -9.93 -4.41
N VAL A 147 20.44 -10.28 -4.58
CA VAL A 147 21.56 -9.34 -4.48
C VAL A 147 21.46 -8.25 -5.53
N ASP A 148 21.17 -8.59 -6.79
CA ASP A 148 21.04 -7.62 -7.87
C ASP A 148 19.84 -6.68 -7.62
N ALA A 149 18.75 -7.20 -7.08
CA ALA A 149 17.60 -6.37 -6.68
C ALA A 149 17.93 -5.39 -5.55
N VAL A 150 18.68 -5.83 -4.53
CA VAL A 150 19.15 -4.95 -3.45
C VAL A 150 20.00 -3.82 -4.01
N ARG A 151 20.98 -4.13 -4.87
CA ARG A 151 21.84 -3.14 -5.51
C ARG A 151 21.05 -2.18 -6.40
N GLY A 152 20.15 -2.72 -7.22
CA GLY A 152 19.26 -1.93 -8.09
C GLY A 152 18.34 -0.99 -7.31
N CYS A 153 17.85 -1.41 -6.14
CA CYS A 153 17.10 -0.53 -5.25
C CYS A 153 18.01 0.59 -4.71
N LEU A 154 19.12 0.24 -4.07
CA LEU A 154 19.98 1.18 -3.35
C LEU A 154 20.74 2.15 -4.27
N SER A 155 20.96 1.80 -5.53
CA SER A 155 21.55 2.73 -6.52
C SER A 155 20.68 3.98 -6.76
N GLY A 156 19.38 3.91 -6.47
CA GLY A 156 18.43 4.98 -6.74
C GLY A 156 18.06 5.14 -8.23
N GLU A 157 18.70 4.42 -9.14
CA GLU A 157 18.48 4.56 -10.59
C GLU A 157 17.06 4.12 -11.00
N ALA A 158 16.55 3.05 -10.39
CA ALA A 158 15.25 2.48 -10.75
C ALA A 158 14.07 3.17 -10.06
N PHE A 159 14.25 3.71 -8.85
CA PHE A 159 13.15 4.15 -7.98
C PHE A 159 13.39 5.53 -7.33
N GLY A 160 14.46 6.24 -7.68
CA GLY A 160 14.77 7.55 -7.10
C GLY A 160 14.85 7.52 -5.58
N GLU A 161 14.22 8.51 -4.91
CA GLU A 161 14.20 8.60 -3.45
C GLU A 161 13.57 7.36 -2.78
N ALA A 162 12.54 6.74 -3.39
CA ALA A 162 11.92 5.54 -2.85
C ALA A 162 12.89 4.34 -2.82
N GLY A 163 13.90 4.32 -3.69
CA GLY A 163 14.94 3.29 -3.74
C GLY A 163 16.05 3.44 -2.69
N ARG A 164 16.19 4.58 -2.03
CA ARG A 164 17.25 4.81 -1.04
C ARG A 164 17.17 3.94 0.21
N ARG A 165 16.08 3.22 0.38
CA ARG A 165 15.89 2.21 1.41
C ARG A 165 15.30 0.96 0.78
N VAL A 166 15.90 -0.18 1.09
CA VAL A 166 15.40 -1.51 0.72
C VAL A 166 14.84 -2.20 1.96
N VAL A 167 13.72 -2.89 1.79
CA VAL A 167 13.16 -3.80 2.79
C VAL A 167 13.31 -5.22 2.27
N ILE A 168 13.96 -6.07 3.07
CA ILE A 168 14.17 -7.48 2.76
C ILE A 168 13.33 -8.29 3.73
N GLU A 169 12.58 -9.25 3.22
CA GLU A 169 11.71 -10.11 4.02
C GLU A 169 11.93 -11.58 3.66
N GLU A 170 11.74 -12.45 4.64
CA GLU A 170 11.61 -13.89 4.35
C GLU A 170 10.37 -14.13 3.48
N GLY A 171 10.49 -15.04 2.53
CA GLY A 171 9.36 -15.48 1.74
C GLY A 171 8.51 -16.49 2.52
N LEU A 172 7.20 -16.21 2.62
CA LEU A 172 6.26 -17.11 3.24
C LEU A 172 5.37 -17.75 2.18
N THR A 173 5.09 -19.03 2.34
CA THR A 173 4.19 -19.77 1.45
C THR A 173 2.94 -20.20 2.18
N GLY A 174 1.79 -20.17 1.49
CA GLY A 174 0.52 -20.60 2.08
C GLY A 174 -0.69 -20.07 1.28
N PRO A 175 -1.90 -20.45 1.68
CA PRO A 175 -3.11 -19.89 1.12
C PRO A 175 -3.21 -18.40 1.46
N GLU A 176 -3.63 -17.60 0.49
CA GLU A 176 -3.79 -16.15 0.64
C GLU A 176 -5.23 -15.81 1.01
N LEU A 177 -5.39 -14.96 2.03
CA LEU A 177 -6.70 -14.47 2.46
C LEU A 177 -6.67 -12.94 2.47
N SER A 178 -7.63 -12.31 1.78
CA SER A 178 -7.86 -10.87 1.85
C SER A 178 -8.97 -10.56 2.85
N VAL A 179 -8.71 -9.69 3.80
CA VAL A 179 -9.70 -9.18 4.74
C VAL A 179 -9.87 -7.69 4.51
N LEU A 180 -11.09 -7.27 4.18
CA LEU A 180 -11.45 -5.87 4.01
C LEU A 180 -12.17 -5.38 5.26
N ALA A 181 -11.78 -4.21 5.76
CA ALA A 181 -12.42 -3.57 6.89
C ALA A 181 -12.55 -2.06 6.68
N ILE A 182 -13.63 -1.49 7.22
CA ILE A 182 -13.81 -0.05 7.33
C ILE A 182 -13.45 0.35 8.76
N CYS A 183 -12.56 1.33 8.89
CA CYS A 183 -12.05 1.80 10.17
C CYS A 183 -12.39 3.29 10.35
N ASP A 184 -12.78 3.67 11.58
CA ASP A 184 -13.11 5.05 11.96
C ASP A 184 -12.11 5.66 12.98
N GLY A 185 -10.99 4.96 13.22
CA GLY A 185 -9.98 5.31 14.22
C GLY A 185 -10.22 4.69 15.60
N GLY A 186 -11.43 4.29 15.93
CA GLY A 186 -11.78 3.64 17.20
C GLY A 186 -12.32 2.22 17.02
N ARG A 187 -12.89 1.95 15.88
CA ARG A 187 -13.52 0.67 15.54
C ARG A 187 -13.14 0.22 14.15
N ALA A 188 -13.12 -1.09 13.96
CA ALA A 188 -12.99 -1.71 12.64
C ALA A 188 -14.21 -2.62 12.40
N VAL A 189 -14.88 -2.41 11.28
CA VAL A 189 -16.00 -3.26 10.84
C VAL A 189 -15.53 -4.04 9.62
N ARG A 190 -15.51 -5.37 9.76
CA ARG A 190 -15.15 -6.26 8.65
C ARG A 190 -16.24 -6.26 7.59
N GLY A 191 -15.86 -6.05 6.34
CA GLY A 191 -16.74 -6.22 5.18
C GLY A 191 -17.19 -7.68 5.00
N ALA A 192 -18.38 -7.90 4.47
CA ALA A 192 -18.81 -9.22 4.02
C ALA A 192 -18.01 -9.60 2.76
N GLY A 193 -17.35 -10.77 2.76
CA GLY A 193 -16.63 -11.29 1.58
C GLY A 193 -15.11 -11.26 1.71
N ALA A 194 -14.57 -11.79 2.80
CA ALA A 194 -13.20 -12.28 2.80
C ALA A 194 -13.20 -13.66 2.11
N ASP A 195 -13.27 -13.67 0.79
CA ASP A 195 -13.13 -14.91 0.03
C ASP A 195 -11.65 -15.14 -0.26
N SER A 196 -11.22 -16.39 -0.08
CA SER A 196 -9.91 -16.84 -0.52
C SER A 196 -9.79 -16.58 -2.03
N LEU A 197 -8.83 -15.77 -2.43
CA LEU A 197 -8.46 -15.66 -3.84
C LEU A 197 -7.91 -17.02 -4.27
N LEU A 198 -8.69 -17.79 -5.01
CA LEU A 198 -8.24 -19.06 -5.58
C LEU A 198 -7.02 -18.80 -6.47
N PRO A 199 -5.94 -19.58 -6.31
CA PRO A 199 -4.80 -19.47 -7.20
C PRO A 199 -5.24 -19.87 -8.61
N GLY A 200 -5.13 -18.97 -9.59
CA GLY A 200 -5.25 -19.38 -10.98
C GLY A 200 -5.97 -18.47 -11.97
N ARG A 201 -6.47 -17.30 -11.65
CA ARG A 201 -7.18 -16.46 -12.63
C ARG A 201 -6.58 -15.10 -12.99
N PHE A 202 -5.53 -14.66 -12.30
CA PHE A 202 -4.75 -13.48 -12.73
C PHE A 202 -3.27 -13.80 -12.66
N GLY A 203 -2.59 -13.61 -13.80
CA GLY A 203 -1.23 -14.04 -14.09
C GLY A 203 -0.24 -13.93 -12.93
N SER A 204 0.34 -15.04 -12.66
CA SER A 204 1.56 -15.36 -11.93
C SER A 204 2.38 -14.21 -11.32
N ARG A 205 1.92 -13.64 -10.23
CA ARG A 205 2.80 -13.13 -9.19
C ARG A 205 2.41 -13.85 -7.93
N ARG A 206 3.23 -14.83 -7.53
CA ARG A 206 3.06 -15.46 -6.22
C ARG A 206 3.15 -14.38 -5.17
N ARG A 207 2.04 -14.04 -4.54
CA ARG A 207 2.02 -13.21 -3.36
C ARG A 207 2.31 -14.09 -2.17
N VAL A 208 3.12 -13.61 -1.28
CA VAL A 208 3.56 -14.34 -0.10
C VAL A 208 2.81 -13.76 1.10
N ALA A 209 2.11 -14.60 1.83
CA ALA A 209 1.34 -14.22 3.01
C ALA A 209 2.12 -14.57 4.29
N SER A 210 2.04 -13.72 5.32
CA SER A 210 2.78 -13.90 6.55
C SER A 210 1.91 -14.49 7.66
N ASN A 211 2.37 -15.57 8.27
CA ASN A 211 1.70 -16.18 9.42
C ASN A 211 2.71 -16.76 10.45
N ARG A 212 3.70 -15.98 10.88
CA ARG A 212 4.53 -16.32 12.04
C ARG A 212 4.67 -15.14 12.99
N ALA A 213 4.65 -15.46 14.28
CA ALA A 213 4.93 -14.48 15.34
C ALA A 213 6.37 -13.94 15.20
N PRO A 214 6.60 -12.65 15.45
CA PRO A 214 7.94 -12.08 15.36
C PRO A 214 8.84 -12.70 16.41
N THR A 215 9.99 -13.18 15.97
CA THR A 215 11.12 -13.42 16.90
C THR A 215 11.69 -12.03 17.19
N ALA A 216 11.59 -11.60 18.45
CA ALA A 216 12.17 -10.33 18.88
C ALA A 216 13.66 -10.33 18.55
N MET A 217 14.10 -9.43 17.68
CA MET A 217 15.52 -9.12 17.54
C MET A 217 15.89 -8.17 18.67
N THR A 218 16.66 -8.68 19.62
CA THR A 218 17.41 -7.84 20.57
C THR A 218 18.51 -7.12 19.80
N THR A 219 18.60 -5.84 20.00
CA THR A 219 19.64 -4.91 19.49
C THR A 219 21.06 -5.40 19.72
#